data_d33e49cce5b9d7a290da0f30887ba552
#
_entry.id   d33e49cce5b9d7a290da0f30887ba552
#
_cell.length_a   1.000
_cell.length_b   1.000
_cell.length_c   1.000
_cell.angle_alpha   90.00
_cell.angle_beta   90.00
_cell.angle_gamma   90.00
#
_symmetry.space_group_name_H-M   'P 1'
#
loop_
_entity.id
_entity.type
_entity.pdbx_description
1 polymer ?
#
loop_
_entity_poly.entity_id
_entity_poly.type
_entity_poly.pdbx_seq_one_letter_code
_entity_poly.pdbx_strand_id
1 'polypeptide(L)'
;MVGSPKAPEFGAEAARSWARESVAALERDRAALDRINVYPVADGDTGTNLLHTMSSALAVVEGAPDVLGDVLGALAAGAVSGARGNSGMLLSQVLRGVAEQLRAATSMDGAALRAALHQASALAAEAIAEPVDGTMLSVLRAAAEGTGDAGDELGEVVRAATAAAIEALARTPGQLPALAAAGVVDAGGRGLVVLLDALHAVVHDGARLAPDPPAGDVTVPTEQGGYAYEVMYLLAGAEPDGVDRLRTALAELGDCVSVVGDGAGAWAVHVHCDDIGGAIEAGIETGRPSRIRVQRFADQAVAHPVGQAVLACVAGDALAELFRAEGAEVLPLGDADPQVSDLVAAIERTRAAHVVLLPNEEGLGERAELAAKRAVRDGRDVVVVPTASPVQGLAALAVHDPARRSADDAVVMAEAAAATRRGELRIAESEALTWAGRCAPGDVLGLVDGEVVLVGRDFPSVARDLVDRMLTAGGELVTVLVGDRAPAAAADRIVEHLARHRPEVECACYPAGALPAALLLGVE
;
A
#
# COMPACT_ATOMS: atom_id res chain seq x y z
N MET A 1 -7.91 -7.30 53.54
CA MET A 1 -7.18 -7.77 52.37
C MET A 1 -7.97 -7.35 51.15
N VAL A 2 -7.54 -6.28 50.50
CA VAL A 2 -8.14 -5.84 49.24
C VAL A 2 -7.54 -6.75 48.17
N GLY A 3 -8.37 -7.59 47.53
CA GLY A 3 -7.92 -8.44 46.44
C GLY A 3 -7.35 -7.59 45.32
N SER A 4 -6.16 -7.94 44.84
CA SER A 4 -5.61 -7.36 43.64
C SER A 4 -6.62 -7.50 42.51
N PRO A 5 -6.82 -6.47 41.66
CA PRO A 5 -7.68 -6.59 40.50
C PRO A 5 -7.17 -7.77 39.63
N LYS A 6 -8.06 -8.74 39.38
CA LYS A 6 -7.78 -9.85 38.48
C LYS A 6 -7.42 -9.26 37.13
N ALA A 7 -6.26 -9.62 36.58
CA ALA A 7 -5.88 -9.20 35.25
C ALA A 7 -7.02 -9.52 34.26
N PRO A 8 -7.32 -8.68 33.28
CA PRO A 8 -8.39 -8.94 32.32
C PRO A 8 -8.14 -10.29 31.64
N GLU A 9 -9.13 -11.19 31.69
CA GLU A 9 -9.05 -12.50 31.04
C GLU A 9 -8.99 -12.29 29.52
N PHE A 10 -8.05 -12.95 28.84
CA PHE A 10 -7.98 -12.92 27.38
C PHE A 10 -9.11 -13.81 26.82
N GLY A 11 -10.24 -13.20 26.52
CA GLY A 11 -11.44 -13.84 25.98
C GLY A 11 -11.68 -13.49 24.51
N ALA A 12 -12.90 -13.70 24.04
CA ALA A 12 -13.32 -13.48 22.65
C ALA A 12 -13.02 -12.06 22.13
N GLU A 13 -13.33 -11.01 22.93
CA GLU A 13 -13.07 -9.62 22.50
C GLU A 13 -11.58 -9.29 22.43
N ALA A 14 -10.77 -9.82 23.35
CA ALA A 14 -9.32 -9.65 23.28
C ALA A 14 -8.73 -10.34 22.02
N ALA A 15 -9.26 -11.50 21.62
CA ALA A 15 -8.88 -12.17 20.38
C ALA A 15 -9.26 -11.36 19.13
N ARG A 16 -10.46 -10.74 19.11
CA ARG A 16 -10.85 -9.81 18.03
C ARG A 16 -9.96 -8.58 18.00
N SER A 17 -9.65 -8.02 19.16
CA SER A 17 -8.74 -6.87 19.28
C SER A 17 -7.35 -7.22 18.75
N TRP A 18 -6.83 -8.39 19.10
CA TRP A 18 -5.56 -8.89 18.55
C TRP A 18 -5.60 -9.06 17.03
N ALA A 19 -6.68 -9.59 16.47
CA ALA A 19 -6.83 -9.74 15.03
C ALA A 19 -6.83 -8.39 14.31
N ARG A 20 -7.55 -7.38 14.83
CA ARG A 20 -7.55 -6.01 14.26
C ARG A 20 -6.17 -5.35 14.36
N GLU A 21 -5.52 -5.44 15.52
CA GLU A 21 -4.19 -4.89 15.73
C GLU A 21 -3.13 -5.58 14.85
N SER A 22 -3.27 -6.90 14.63
CA SER A 22 -2.42 -7.67 13.73
C SER A 22 -2.55 -7.20 12.28
N VAL A 23 -3.78 -6.97 11.79
CA VAL A 23 -4.01 -6.42 10.44
C VAL A 23 -3.40 -5.01 10.33
N ALA A 24 -3.66 -4.13 11.31
CA ALA A 24 -3.11 -2.77 11.30
C ALA A 24 -1.57 -2.76 11.35
N ALA A 25 -0.95 -3.67 12.12
CA ALA A 25 0.50 -3.80 12.21
C ALA A 25 1.10 -4.33 10.90
N LEU A 26 0.49 -5.36 10.29
CA LEU A 26 0.94 -5.87 9.00
C LEU A 26 0.76 -4.85 7.88
N GLU A 27 -0.31 -4.05 7.88
CA GLU A 27 -0.52 -2.99 6.90
C GLU A 27 0.57 -1.92 6.98
N ARG A 28 0.92 -1.48 8.19
CA ARG A 28 2.01 -0.53 8.45
C ARG A 28 3.37 -1.08 8.01
N ASP A 29 3.66 -2.35 8.29
CA ASP A 29 4.96 -2.96 8.04
C ASP A 29 5.05 -3.66 6.67
N ARG A 30 3.96 -3.72 5.88
CA ARG A 30 3.84 -4.45 4.61
C ARG A 30 5.01 -4.19 3.66
N ALA A 31 5.24 -2.93 3.32
CA ALA A 31 6.28 -2.56 2.35
C ALA A 31 7.70 -2.93 2.84
N ALA A 32 7.95 -2.90 4.15
CA ALA A 32 9.23 -3.32 4.72
C ALA A 32 9.40 -4.85 4.67
N LEU A 33 8.31 -5.60 4.90
CA LEU A 33 8.30 -7.06 4.78
C LEU A 33 8.49 -7.52 3.33
N ASP A 34 7.79 -6.90 2.37
CA ASP A 34 7.91 -7.19 0.95
C ASP A 34 9.34 -6.93 0.47
N ARG A 35 9.96 -5.83 0.89
CA ARG A 35 11.33 -5.45 0.51
C ARG A 35 12.41 -6.45 0.96
N ILE A 36 12.26 -7.10 2.12
CA ILE A 36 13.23 -8.08 2.64
C ILE A 36 12.93 -9.52 2.20
N ASN A 37 11.92 -9.74 1.37
CA ASN A 37 11.55 -11.05 0.87
C ASN A 37 12.51 -11.53 -0.23
N VAL A 38 13.52 -12.33 0.16
CA VAL A 38 14.54 -12.87 -0.75
C VAL A 38 14.55 -14.41 -0.79
N TYR A 39 13.70 -15.06 0.01
CA TYR A 39 13.63 -16.52 0.09
C TYR A 39 12.20 -17.00 0.38
N PRO A 40 11.74 -18.14 -0.22
CA PRO A 40 12.41 -19.00 -1.20
C PRO A 40 12.53 -18.37 -2.58
N VAL A 41 11.63 -17.47 -2.94
CA VAL A 41 11.64 -16.68 -4.17
C VAL A 41 11.68 -15.21 -3.79
N ALA A 42 12.48 -14.43 -4.49
CA ALA A 42 12.58 -12.98 -4.26
C ALA A 42 11.49 -12.23 -5.06
N ASP A 43 10.22 -12.52 -4.75
CA ASP A 43 9.04 -11.94 -5.41
C ASP A 43 8.45 -10.74 -4.67
N GLY A 44 8.98 -10.44 -3.45
CA GLY A 44 8.67 -9.24 -2.68
C GLY A 44 7.21 -9.15 -2.24
N ASP A 45 6.54 -10.25 -1.96
CA ASP A 45 5.12 -10.30 -1.66
C ASP A 45 4.76 -10.86 -0.27
N THR A 46 5.76 -11.22 0.55
CA THR A 46 5.53 -11.82 1.88
C THR A 46 4.64 -10.95 2.78
N GLY A 47 4.89 -9.65 2.86
CA GLY A 47 4.06 -8.72 3.65
C GLY A 47 2.64 -8.63 3.11
N THR A 48 2.50 -8.54 1.81
CA THR A 48 1.21 -8.52 1.09
C THR A 48 0.44 -9.82 1.32
N ASN A 49 1.09 -10.98 1.27
CA ASN A 49 0.48 -12.29 1.48
C ASN A 49 0.01 -12.49 2.93
N LEU A 50 0.84 -12.09 3.92
CA LEU A 50 0.49 -12.13 5.33
C LEU A 50 -0.68 -11.21 5.66
N LEU A 51 -0.65 -9.97 5.16
CA LEU A 51 -1.73 -9.00 5.33
C LEU A 51 -3.05 -9.51 4.72
N HIS A 52 -3.01 -10.03 3.49
CA HIS A 52 -4.20 -10.58 2.84
C HIS A 52 -4.78 -11.76 3.62
N THR A 53 -3.93 -12.67 4.09
CA THR A 53 -4.34 -13.85 4.86
C THR A 53 -4.97 -13.44 6.20
N MET A 54 -4.35 -12.50 6.93
CA MET A 54 -4.86 -12.02 8.20
C MET A 54 -6.13 -11.18 8.05
N SER A 55 -6.25 -10.38 6.99
CA SER A 55 -7.48 -9.63 6.65
C SER A 55 -8.64 -10.58 6.31
N SER A 56 -8.36 -11.68 5.61
CA SER A 56 -9.36 -12.72 5.32
C SER A 56 -9.82 -13.44 6.59
N ALA A 57 -8.90 -13.67 7.53
CA ALA A 57 -9.23 -14.22 8.85
C ALA A 57 -10.13 -13.26 9.65
N LEU A 58 -9.77 -11.97 9.70
CA LEU A 58 -10.53 -10.95 10.42
C LEU A 58 -11.95 -10.78 9.86
N ALA A 59 -12.13 -10.85 8.54
CA ALA A 59 -13.45 -10.68 7.90
C ALA A 59 -14.50 -11.71 8.33
N VAL A 60 -14.08 -12.90 8.76
CA VAL A 60 -14.99 -13.97 9.21
C VAL A 60 -15.33 -13.85 10.71
N VAL A 61 -14.47 -13.23 11.48
CA VAL A 61 -14.56 -13.14 12.95
C VAL A 61 -15.74 -12.30 13.43
N GLU A 62 -16.14 -11.27 12.68
CA GLU A 62 -17.24 -10.38 13.09
C GLU A 62 -18.59 -11.11 13.23
N GLY A 63 -18.78 -12.23 12.51
CA GLY A 63 -19.96 -13.08 12.60
C GLY A 63 -19.85 -14.24 13.58
N ALA A 64 -18.71 -14.44 14.25
CA ALA A 64 -18.48 -15.55 15.17
C ALA A 64 -19.17 -15.32 16.52
N PRO A 65 -19.66 -16.40 17.20
CA PRO A 65 -20.16 -16.32 18.56
C PRO A 65 -19.14 -15.71 19.52
N ASP A 66 -19.65 -15.17 20.65
CA ASP A 66 -18.79 -14.49 21.64
C ASP A 66 -18.17 -15.49 22.63
N VAL A 67 -17.51 -16.51 22.08
CA VAL A 67 -16.72 -17.52 22.76
C VAL A 67 -15.35 -17.59 22.16
N LEU A 68 -14.29 -17.62 22.99
CA LEU A 68 -12.91 -17.57 22.51
C LEU A 68 -12.60 -18.64 21.46
N GLY A 69 -12.98 -19.89 21.72
CA GLY A 69 -12.74 -21.01 20.80
C GLY A 69 -13.42 -20.83 19.45
N ASP A 70 -14.64 -20.26 19.41
CA ASP A 70 -15.37 -19.99 18.17
C ASP A 70 -14.71 -18.85 17.37
N VAL A 71 -14.24 -17.79 18.04
CA VAL A 71 -13.52 -16.67 17.43
C VAL A 71 -12.21 -17.14 16.81
N LEU A 72 -11.42 -17.95 17.54
CA LEU A 72 -10.17 -18.50 17.04
C LEU A 72 -10.39 -19.50 15.89
N GLY A 73 -11.46 -20.30 15.97
CA GLY A 73 -11.88 -21.19 14.89
C GLY A 73 -12.24 -20.44 13.61
N ALA A 74 -12.97 -19.32 13.73
CA ALA A 74 -13.32 -18.46 12.62
C ALA A 74 -12.07 -17.79 12.00
N LEU A 75 -11.11 -17.33 12.84
CA LEU A 75 -9.82 -16.81 12.38
C LEU A 75 -9.08 -17.86 11.56
N ALA A 76 -8.97 -19.09 12.06
CA ALA A 76 -8.27 -20.17 11.36
C ALA A 76 -8.93 -20.51 10.02
N ALA A 77 -10.26 -20.67 9.99
CA ALA A 77 -11.00 -20.98 8.78
C ALA A 77 -10.88 -19.86 7.72
N GLY A 78 -10.98 -18.60 8.15
CA GLY A 78 -10.79 -17.44 7.29
C GLY A 78 -9.37 -17.35 6.72
N ALA A 79 -8.36 -17.65 7.55
CA ALA A 79 -6.96 -17.69 7.14
C ALA A 79 -6.70 -18.77 6.10
N VAL A 80 -7.17 -20.02 6.30
CA VAL A 80 -6.99 -21.12 5.32
C VAL A 80 -7.68 -20.77 3.99
N SER A 81 -8.91 -20.24 4.05
CA SER A 81 -9.67 -19.90 2.84
C SER A 81 -9.09 -18.72 2.05
N GLY A 82 -8.38 -17.82 2.74
CA GLY A 82 -7.75 -16.63 2.18
C GLY A 82 -6.22 -16.70 2.08
N ALA A 83 -5.61 -17.85 2.38
CA ALA A 83 -4.16 -18.00 2.34
C ALA A 83 -3.58 -17.65 0.96
N ARG A 84 -2.47 -16.89 0.97
CA ARG A 84 -1.71 -16.56 -0.25
C ARG A 84 -0.24 -16.85 -0.03
N GLY A 85 0.42 -17.40 -1.06
CA GLY A 85 1.81 -17.77 -1.04
C GLY A 85 2.18 -18.69 0.13
N ASN A 86 3.44 -19.09 0.21
CA ASN A 86 3.93 -19.93 1.32
C ASN A 86 3.75 -19.27 2.69
N SER A 87 3.98 -17.96 2.80
CA SER A 87 3.89 -17.25 4.07
C SER A 87 2.47 -17.22 4.62
N GLY A 88 1.45 -17.02 3.75
CA GLY A 88 0.05 -17.08 4.12
C GLY A 88 -0.40 -18.49 4.48
N MET A 89 0.09 -19.52 3.77
CA MET A 89 -0.17 -20.92 4.10
C MET A 89 0.34 -21.27 5.49
N LEU A 90 1.58 -20.89 5.83
CA LEU A 90 2.17 -21.07 7.16
C LEU A 90 1.38 -20.33 8.24
N LEU A 91 1.05 -19.05 8.02
CA LEU A 91 0.24 -18.27 8.96
C LEU A 91 -1.10 -18.96 9.23
N SER A 92 -1.74 -19.52 8.20
CA SER A 92 -3.01 -20.24 8.37
C SER A 92 -2.87 -21.44 9.30
N GLN A 93 -1.74 -22.17 9.26
CA GLN A 93 -1.47 -23.30 10.15
C GLN A 93 -1.10 -22.86 11.57
N VAL A 94 -0.43 -21.72 11.73
CA VAL A 94 -0.21 -21.10 13.04
C VAL A 94 -1.55 -20.81 13.72
N LEU A 95 -2.45 -20.11 13.01
CA LEU A 95 -3.79 -19.78 13.51
C LEU A 95 -4.61 -21.03 13.79
N ARG A 96 -4.51 -22.05 12.93
CA ARG A 96 -5.18 -23.34 13.12
C ARG A 96 -4.69 -24.05 14.38
N GLY A 97 -3.37 -24.12 14.60
CA GLY A 97 -2.82 -24.77 15.79
C GLY A 97 -3.28 -24.11 17.08
N VAL A 98 -3.34 -22.78 17.10
CA VAL A 98 -3.90 -22.02 18.22
C VAL A 98 -5.39 -22.33 18.41
N ALA A 99 -6.17 -22.35 17.34
CA ALA A 99 -7.61 -22.63 17.39
C ALA A 99 -7.93 -24.06 17.83
N GLU A 100 -7.17 -25.05 17.36
CA GLU A 100 -7.37 -26.44 17.76
C GLU A 100 -7.12 -26.67 19.26
N GLN A 101 -6.03 -26.08 19.78
CA GLN A 101 -5.68 -26.17 21.20
C GLN A 101 -6.71 -25.48 22.10
N LEU A 102 -7.30 -24.39 21.63
CA LEU A 102 -8.23 -23.55 22.40
C LEU A 102 -9.71 -23.74 22.01
N ARG A 103 -10.05 -24.80 21.28
CA ARG A 103 -11.39 -25.04 20.71
C ARG A 103 -12.53 -24.95 21.73
N ALA A 104 -12.33 -25.43 22.96
CA ALA A 104 -13.33 -25.44 24.03
C ALA A 104 -13.08 -24.32 25.05
N ALA A 105 -12.13 -23.44 24.84
CA ALA A 105 -11.74 -22.43 25.81
C ALA A 105 -12.67 -21.21 25.75
N THR A 106 -13.02 -20.70 26.93
CA THR A 106 -13.70 -19.40 27.07
C THR A 106 -12.76 -18.27 27.36
N SER A 107 -11.55 -18.59 27.87
CA SER A 107 -10.44 -17.66 28.11
C SER A 107 -9.11 -18.38 27.91
N MET A 108 -8.02 -17.60 27.68
CA MET A 108 -6.66 -18.08 27.53
C MET A 108 -5.79 -17.54 28.65
N ASP A 109 -5.10 -18.43 29.34
CA ASP A 109 -4.02 -18.13 30.29
C ASP A 109 -2.63 -18.44 29.69
N GLY A 110 -1.58 -18.25 30.44
CA GLY A 110 -0.21 -18.49 29.95
C GLY A 110 0.07 -19.94 29.61
N ALA A 111 -0.46 -20.89 30.40
CA ALA A 111 -0.28 -22.31 30.13
C ALA A 111 -0.98 -22.75 28.83
N ALA A 112 -2.20 -22.22 28.61
CA ALA A 112 -2.96 -22.46 27.39
C ALA A 112 -2.27 -21.86 26.16
N LEU A 113 -1.72 -20.63 26.25
CA LEU A 113 -0.96 -20.01 25.16
C LEU A 113 0.32 -20.82 24.84
N ARG A 114 1.05 -21.25 25.86
CA ARG A 114 2.26 -22.09 25.68
C ARG A 114 1.92 -23.35 24.88
N ALA A 115 0.88 -24.07 25.30
CA ALA A 115 0.43 -25.26 24.58
C ALA A 115 -0.02 -24.94 23.14
N ALA A 116 -0.71 -23.80 22.94
CA ALA A 116 -1.13 -23.36 21.62
C ALA A 116 0.03 -23.03 20.69
N LEU A 117 1.09 -22.39 21.18
CA LEU A 117 2.29 -22.10 20.40
C LEU A 117 3.04 -23.38 20.00
N HIS A 118 3.14 -24.38 20.89
CA HIS A 118 3.72 -25.68 20.55
C HIS A 118 2.89 -26.42 19.49
N GLN A 119 1.57 -26.42 19.62
CA GLN A 119 0.67 -27.01 18.59
C GLN A 119 0.79 -26.28 17.26
N ALA A 120 0.84 -24.95 17.27
CA ALA A 120 1.05 -24.13 16.07
C ALA A 120 2.38 -24.45 15.37
N SER A 121 3.45 -24.61 16.16
CA SER A 121 4.78 -24.97 15.63
C SER A 121 4.78 -26.37 15.00
N ALA A 122 4.10 -27.34 15.61
CA ALA A 122 3.99 -28.69 15.06
C ALA A 122 3.23 -28.71 13.73
N LEU A 123 2.03 -28.08 13.69
CA LEU A 123 1.21 -28.04 12.45
C LEU A 123 1.86 -27.25 11.33
N ALA A 124 2.57 -26.17 11.65
CA ALA A 124 3.29 -25.40 10.64
C ALA A 124 4.47 -26.20 10.05
N ALA A 125 5.15 -27.00 10.86
CA ALA A 125 6.22 -27.88 10.38
C ALA A 125 5.70 -29.02 9.50
N GLU A 126 4.56 -29.61 9.84
CA GLU A 126 3.90 -30.67 9.03
C GLU A 126 3.36 -30.14 7.66
N ALA A 127 3.12 -28.84 7.57
CA ALA A 127 2.55 -28.20 6.37
C ALA A 127 3.55 -28.10 5.21
N ILE A 128 4.85 -28.15 5.49
CA ILE A 128 5.94 -28.00 4.51
C ILE A 128 6.64 -29.33 4.29
N ALA A 129 6.79 -29.70 3.01
CA ALA A 129 7.44 -30.95 2.63
C ALA A 129 8.92 -31.01 3.05
N GLU A 130 9.64 -29.90 2.92
CA GLU A 130 11.06 -29.76 3.29
C GLU A 130 11.25 -28.54 4.18
N PRO A 131 11.15 -28.67 5.53
CA PRO A 131 11.40 -27.57 6.47
C PRO A 131 12.85 -27.09 6.40
N VAL A 132 13.05 -25.77 6.25
CA VAL A 132 14.38 -25.14 6.18
C VAL A 132 14.60 -24.27 7.41
N ASP A 133 15.78 -24.41 8.04
CA ASP A 133 16.19 -23.55 9.16
C ASP A 133 16.49 -22.12 8.68
N GLY A 134 16.23 -21.14 9.55
CA GLY A 134 16.39 -19.72 9.22
C GLY A 134 15.15 -19.09 8.58
N THR A 135 14.01 -19.77 8.63
CA THR A 135 12.73 -19.31 8.13
C THR A 135 11.72 -19.04 9.25
N MET A 136 10.52 -18.60 8.91
CA MET A 136 9.38 -18.42 9.83
C MET A 136 9.18 -19.61 10.77
N LEU A 137 9.45 -20.85 10.31
CA LEU A 137 9.35 -22.05 11.13
C LEU A 137 10.35 -22.04 12.30
N SER A 138 11.59 -21.63 12.07
CA SER A 138 12.61 -21.51 13.11
C SER A 138 12.26 -20.45 14.16
N VAL A 139 11.68 -19.33 13.71
CA VAL A 139 11.21 -18.25 14.59
C VAL A 139 10.02 -18.70 15.43
N LEU A 140 9.06 -19.42 14.83
CA LEU A 140 7.89 -19.97 15.54
C LEU A 140 8.30 -21.02 16.57
N ARG A 141 9.20 -21.94 16.20
CA ARG A 141 9.74 -22.94 17.11
C ARG A 141 10.41 -22.28 18.32
N ALA A 142 11.25 -21.28 18.07
CA ALA A 142 11.92 -20.55 19.15
C ALA A 142 10.92 -19.78 20.04
N ALA A 143 9.87 -19.20 19.46
CA ALA A 143 8.80 -18.56 20.22
C ALA A 143 8.12 -19.55 21.18
N ALA A 144 7.80 -20.76 20.71
CA ALA A 144 7.18 -21.81 21.52
C ALA A 144 8.13 -22.31 22.64
N GLU A 145 9.36 -22.65 22.28
CA GLU A 145 10.38 -23.16 23.23
C GLU A 145 10.75 -22.11 24.29
N GLY A 146 10.85 -20.82 23.90
CA GLY A 146 11.18 -19.72 24.80
C GLY A 146 10.16 -19.47 25.92
N THR A 147 8.99 -20.09 25.85
CA THR A 147 7.99 -20.02 26.93
C THR A 147 8.24 -21.01 28.07
N GLY A 148 9.20 -21.94 27.95
CA GLY A 148 9.39 -23.05 28.88
C GLY A 148 9.68 -22.61 30.32
N ASP A 149 10.47 -21.58 30.50
CA ASP A 149 10.86 -21.03 31.81
C ASP A 149 9.95 -19.89 32.31
N ALA A 150 8.96 -19.47 31.51
CA ALA A 150 8.00 -18.45 31.92
C ALA A 150 6.98 -19.02 32.90
N GLY A 151 6.50 -18.20 33.83
CA GLY A 151 5.38 -18.55 34.70
C GLY A 151 4.08 -18.82 33.92
N ASP A 152 2.96 -19.04 34.62
CA ASP A 152 1.68 -19.30 33.99
C ASP A 152 0.84 -18.02 33.80
N GLU A 153 1.37 -16.85 34.12
CA GLU A 153 0.77 -15.56 33.83
C GLU A 153 0.85 -15.26 32.31
N LEU A 154 -0.29 -14.95 31.71
CA LEU A 154 -0.37 -14.72 30.26
C LEU A 154 0.63 -13.67 29.78
N GLY A 155 0.77 -12.56 30.49
CA GLY A 155 1.71 -11.49 30.12
C GLY A 155 3.15 -11.95 30.11
N GLU A 156 3.57 -12.80 31.06
CA GLU A 156 4.93 -13.36 31.09
C GLU A 156 5.20 -14.28 29.90
N VAL A 157 4.24 -15.15 29.57
CA VAL A 157 4.36 -16.09 28.44
C VAL A 157 4.39 -15.33 27.10
N VAL A 158 3.50 -14.34 26.91
CA VAL A 158 3.49 -13.51 25.69
C VAL A 158 4.83 -12.77 25.53
N ARG A 159 5.34 -12.18 26.61
CA ARG A 159 6.63 -11.47 26.59
C ARG A 159 7.78 -12.41 26.26
N ALA A 160 7.82 -13.60 26.85
CA ALA A 160 8.86 -14.60 26.64
C ALA A 160 8.86 -15.12 25.19
N ALA A 161 7.67 -15.45 24.65
CA ALA A 161 7.49 -15.88 23.27
C ALA A 161 7.94 -14.81 22.27
N THR A 162 7.54 -13.55 22.48
CA THR A 162 7.89 -12.43 21.60
C THR A 162 9.40 -12.16 21.65
N ALA A 163 10.01 -12.15 22.85
CA ALA A 163 11.46 -11.96 22.99
C ALA A 163 12.26 -13.06 22.29
N ALA A 164 11.90 -14.33 22.50
CA ALA A 164 12.55 -15.47 21.85
C ALA A 164 12.39 -15.43 20.31
N ALA A 165 11.24 -15.01 19.81
CA ALA A 165 11.01 -14.81 18.39
C ALA A 165 11.93 -13.72 17.80
N ILE A 166 12.07 -12.57 18.49
CA ILE A 166 12.95 -11.46 18.08
C ILE A 166 14.43 -11.94 18.02
N GLU A 167 14.88 -12.66 19.03
CA GLU A 167 16.24 -13.22 19.06
C GLU A 167 16.46 -14.26 17.96
N ALA A 168 15.48 -15.13 17.70
CA ALA A 168 15.56 -16.12 16.63
C ALA A 168 15.57 -15.46 15.26
N LEU A 169 14.74 -14.44 15.04
CA LEU A 169 14.72 -13.65 13.82
C LEU A 169 16.08 -13.03 13.52
N ALA A 170 16.75 -12.45 14.51
CA ALA A 170 18.08 -11.87 14.35
C ALA A 170 19.16 -12.91 13.94
N ARG A 171 18.93 -14.20 14.22
CA ARG A 171 19.84 -15.28 13.84
C ARG A 171 19.59 -15.86 12.44
N THR A 172 18.45 -15.56 11.80
CA THR A 172 18.09 -16.14 10.50
C THR A 172 19.12 -15.88 9.38
N PRO A 173 19.81 -14.71 9.30
CA PRO A 173 20.87 -14.51 8.31
C PRO A 173 22.05 -15.47 8.47
N GLY A 174 22.33 -15.91 9.70
CA GLY A 174 23.40 -16.90 9.97
C GLY A 174 22.99 -18.35 9.66
N GLN A 175 21.70 -18.62 9.43
CA GLN A 175 21.16 -19.96 9.19
C GLN A 175 20.84 -20.20 7.72
N LEU A 176 20.55 -19.16 6.94
CA LEU A 176 20.15 -19.27 5.54
C LEU A 176 21.05 -18.40 4.65
N PRO A 177 21.85 -19.01 3.72
CA PRO A 177 22.81 -18.28 2.89
C PRO A 177 22.21 -17.15 2.05
N ALA A 178 20.97 -17.30 1.56
CA ALA A 178 20.28 -16.27 0.78
C ALA A 178 20.04 -15.00 1.61
N LEU A 179 19.66 -15.15 2.89
CA LEU A 179 19.45 -14.03 3.81
C LEU A 179 20.79 -13.36 4.16
N ALA A 180 21.84 -14.17 4.37
CA ALA A 180 23.18 -13.65 4.63
C ALA A 180 23.70 -12.83 3.44
N ALA A 181 23.53 -13.32 2.22
CA ALA A 181 23.97 -12.64 1.00
C ALA A 181 23.22 -11.31 0.77
N ALA A 182 21.94 -11.25 1.12
CA ALA A 182 21.14 -10.04 1.02
C ALA A 182 21.28 -9.10 2.23
N GLY A 183 21.88 -9.56 3.33
CA GLY A 183 22.03 -8.78 4.56
C GLY A 183 20.72 -8.53 5.30
N VAL A 184 19.72 -9.42 5.14
CA VAL A 184 18.38 -9.27 5.70
C VAL A 184 18.00 -10.44 6.60
N VAL A 185 16.99 -10.24 7.44
CA VAL A 185 16.30 -11.29 8.20
C VAL A 185 15.19 -11.92 7.37
N ASP A 186 14.71 -13.10 7.80
CA ASP A 186 13.58 -13.77 7.13
C ASP A 186 12.30 -12.93 7.19
N ALA A 187 11.71 -12.67 6.02
CA ALA A 187 10.49 -11.85 5.90
C ALA A 187 9.27 -12.47 6.58
N GLY A 188 9.08 -13.78 6.43
CA GLY A 188 8.02 -14.53 7.10
C GLY A 188 8.17 -14.55 8.62
N GLY A 189 9.38 -14.77 9.12
CA GLY A 189 9.73 -14.69 10.53
C GLY A 189 9.51 -13.28 11.10
N ARG A 190 9.87 -12.25 10.35
CA ARG A 190 9.59 -10.86 10.75
C ARG A 190 8.08 -10.62 10.84
N GLY A 191 7.29 -11.11 9.88
CA GLY A 191 5.84 -11.04 9.93
C GLY A 191 5.25 -11.75 11.16
N LEU A 192 5.79 -12.92 11.53
CA LEU A 192 5.39 -13.60 12.76
C LEU A 192 5.71 -12.77 14.01
N VAL A 193 6.87 -12.12 14.07
CA VAL A 193 7.22 -11.20 15.17
C VAL A 193 6.23 -10.03 15.24
N VAL A 194 5.78 -9.47 14.11
CA VAL A 194 4.74 -8.42 14.08
C VAL A 194 3.44 -8.90 14.72
N LEU A 195 3.02 -10.14 14.46
CA LEU A 195 1.80 -10.72 15.05
C LEU A 195 1.93 -11.00 16.56
N LEU A 196 3.09 -11.49 17.00
CA LEU A 196 3.38 -11.70 18.43
C LEU A 196 3.48 -10.38 19.19
N ASP A 197 4.07 -9.35 18.57
CA ASP A 197 4.14 -8.01 19.15
C ASP A 197 2.78 -7.33 19.24
N ALA A 198 1.89 -7.58 18.27
CA ALA A 198 0.49 -7.18 18.34
C ALA A 198 -0.26 -7.87 19.51
N LEU A 199 0.04 -9.16 19.74
CA LEU A 199 -0.51 -9.88 20.90
C LEU A 199 0.05 -9.29 22.20
N HIS A 200 1.35 -9.00 22.24
CA HIS A 200 1.99 -8.34 23.38
C HIS A 200 1.34 -6.99 23.68
N ALA A 201 1.09 -6.17 22.66
CA ALA A 201 0.44 -4.87 22.84
C ALA A 201 -0.99 -4.99 23.41
N VAL A 202 -1.77 -5.99 22.96
CA VAL A 202 -3.13 -6.23 23.52
C VAL A 202 -3.10 -6.67 24.97
N VAL A 203 -2.11 -7.48 25.36
CA VAL A 203 -1.98 -8.00 26.74
C VAL A 203 -1.34 -6.98 27.69
N HIS A 204 -0.53 -6.05 27.19
CA HIS A 204 0.23 -5.07 27.97
C HIS A 204 -0.12 -3.61 27.62
N ASP A 205 -1.41 -3.32 27.46
CA ASP A 205 -1.96 -1.96 27.31
C ASP A 205 -1.23 -1.09 26.25
N GLY A 206 -0.91 -1.69 25.10
CA GLY A 206 -0.26 -1.00 23.98
C GLY A 206 1.27 -1.03 23.96
N ALA A 207 1.92 -1.64 24.97
CA ALA A 207 3.38 -1.76 24.98
C ALA A 207 3.87 -2.70 23.87
N ARG A 208 4.94 -2.32 23.17
CA ARG A 208 5.58 -3.09 22.10
C ARG A 208 7.00 -3.47 22.49
N LEU A 209 7.46 -4.64 22.01
CA LEU A 209 8.81 -5.17 22.22
C LEU A 209 9.64 -5.18 20.95
N ALA A 210 8.98 -5.40 19.79
CA ALA A 210 9.69 -5.52 18.53
C ALA A 210 10.28 -4.16 18.11
N PRO A 211 11.55 -4.10 17.67
CA PRO A 211 12.11 -2.90 17.06
C PRO A 211 11.45 -2.63 15.73
N ASP A 212 11.41 -1.36 15.32
CA ASP A 212 10.96 -0.97 14.00
C ASP A 212 11.78 -1.68 12.90
N PRO A 213 11.17 -1.98 11.74
CA PRO A 213 11.90 -2.56 10.63
C PRO A 213 13.04 -1.64 10.18
N PRO A 214 14.22 -2.18 9.83
CA PRO A 214 15.33 -1.36 9.37
C PRO A 214 14.97 -0.61 8.08
N ALA A 215 15.26 0.69 8.09
CA ALA A 215 15.21 1.51 6.88
C ALA A 215 16.51 1.30 6.10
N GLY A 216 16.45 0.76 4.89
CA GLY A 216 17.62 0.57 4.03
C GLY A 216 17.25 -0.14 2.72
N ASP A 217 18.04 0.13 1.67
CA ASP A 217 17.91 -0.59 0.41
C ASP A 217 18.45 -2.01 0.55
N VAL A 218 17.69 -2.98 0.07
CA VAL A 218 18.05 -4.40 0.04
C VAL A 218 18.56 -4.73 -1.36
N THR A 219 19.77 -5.26 -1.45
CA THR A 219 20.28 -5.76 -2.73
C THR A 219 19.72 -7.16 -2.95
N VAL A 220 18.71 -7.26 -3.82
CA VAL A 220 18.13 -8.55 -4.22
C VAL A 220 19.07 -9.23 -5.22
N PRO A 221 19.55 -10.46 -4.97
CA PRO A 221 20.30 -11.21 -5.97
C PRO A 221 19.46 -11.49 -7.21
N THR A 222 20.03 -11.26 -8.39
CA THR A 222 19.33 -11.35 -9.70
C THR A 222 19.23 -12.79 -10.23
N GLU A 223 19.72 -13.79 -9.52
CA GLU A 223 19.66 -15.19 -9.98
C GLU A 223 18.31 -15.81 -9.60
N GLN A 224 17.36 -15.74 -10.50
CA GLN A 224 16.12 -16.51 -10.49
C GLN A 224 16.35 -17.84 -11.20
N GLY A 225 16.83 -18.83 -10.48
CA GLY A 225 16.77 -20.24 -10.90
C GLY A 225 15.59 -20.89 -10.18
N GLY A 226 14.50 -21.17 -10.89
CA GLY A 226 13.31 -21.77 -10.30
C GLY A 226 12.23 -22.00 -11.35
N TYR A 227 11.10 -22.52 -10.91
CA TYR A 227 9.93 -22.75 -11.75
C TYR A 227 9.29 -21.43 -12.20
N ALA A 228 8.55 -21.48 -13.32
CA ALA A 228 7.99 -20.28 -13.94
C ALA A 228 6.64 -19.85 -13.36
N TYR A 229 5.92 -20.75 -12.69
CA TYR A 229 4.56 -20.49 -12.23
C TYR A 229 4.33 -20.89 -10.78
N GLU A 230 3.49 -20.09 -10.10
CA GLU A 230 2.82 -20.44 -8.86
C GLU A 230 1.42 -20.95 -9.20
N VAL A 231 1.04 -22.12 -8.65
CA VAL A 231 -0.30 -22.69 -8.77
C VAL A 231 -0.90 -22.85 -7.38
N MET A 232 -2.07 -22.26 -7.17
CA MET A 232 -2.83 -22.37 -5.92
C MET A 232 -4.27 -22.79 -6.19
N TYR A 233 -4.84 -23.60 -5.30
CA TYR A 233 -6.28 -23.92 -5.32
C TYR A 233 -6.79 -24.41 -3.97
N LEU A 234 -8.11 -24.29 -3.75
CA LEU A 234 -8.78 -24.98 -2.65
C LEU A 234 -9.27 -26.35 -3.11
N LEU A 235 -9.05 -27.36 -2.29
CA LEU A 235 -9.44 -28.75 -2.56
C LEU A 235 -10.45 -29.20 -1.52
N ALA A 236 -11.58 -29.73 -1.95
CA ALA A 236 -12.62 -30.30 -1.11
C ALA A 236 -12.81 -31.79 -1.40
N GLY A 237 -13.25 -32.54 -0.37
CA GLY A 237 -13.55 -33.97 -0.52
C GLY A 237 -12.34 -34.88 -0.64
N ALA A 238 -11.15 -34.40 -0.27
CA ALA A 238 -9.94 -35.22 -0.21
C ALA A 238 -9.88 -36.00 1.10
N GLU A 239 -9.59 -37.30 1.00
CA GLU A 239 -9.28 -38.15 2.15
C GLU A 239 -7.81 -37.95 2.58
N PRO A 240 -7.46 -38.13 3.87
CA PRO A 240 -6.09 -37.91 4.38
C PRO A 240 -5.01 -38.64 3.56
N ASP A 241 -5.20 -39.93 3.26
CA ASP A 241 -4.27 -40.70 2.44
C ASP A 241 -4.15 -40.18 0.99
N GLY A 242 -5.21 -39.52 0.50
CA GLY A 242 -5.20 -38.83 -0.80
C GLY A 242 -4.33 -37.59 -0.78
N VAL A 243 -4.36 -36.85 0.32
CA VAL A 243 -3.54 -35.63 0.50
C VAL A 243 -2.05 -35.96 0.53
N ASP A 244 -1.63 -37.08 1.14
CA ASP A 244 -0.23 -37.47 1.17
C ASP A 244 0.27 -37.88 -0.23
N ARG A 245 -0.60 -38.56 -1.03
CA ARG A 245 -0.31 -38.84 -2.45
C ARG A 245 -0.21 -37.55 -3.28
N LEU A 246 -1.09 -36.59 -3.02
CA LEU A 246 -1.05 -35.29 -3.68
C LEU A 246 0.25 -34.54 -3.39
N ARG A 247 0.69 -34.50 -2.12
CA ARG A 247 1.97 -33.88 -1.75
C ARG A 247 3.15 -34.51 -2.52
N THR A 248 3.16 -35.84 -2.59
CA THR A 248 4.19 -36.58 -3.34
C THR A 248 4.16 -36.25 -4.83
N ALA A 249 2.98 -36.26 -5.46
CA ALA A 249 2.83 -35.94 -6.87
C ALA A 249 3.23 -34.50 -7.20
N LEU A 250 2.86 -33.54 -6.35
CA LEU A 250 3.24 -32.14 -6.52
C LEU A 250 4.76 -31.91 -6.32
N ALA A 251 5.39 -32.63 -5.39
CA ALA A 251 6.83 -32.57 -5.19
C ALA A 251 7.65 -33.12 -6.37
N GLU A 252 7.07 -34.01 -7.18
CA GLU A 252 7.68 -34.46 -8.44
C GLU A 252 7.54 -33.42 -9.57
N LEU A 253 6.53 -32.54 -9.50
CA LEU A 253 6.26 -31.50 -10.50
C LEU A 253 6.97 -30.17 -10.21
N GLY A 254 7.31 -29.92 -8.93
CA GLY A 254 7.83 -28.62 -8.55
C GLY A 254 8.37 -28.54 -7.14
N ASP A 255 8.61 -27.31 -6.69
CA ASP A 255 9.06 -27.00 -5.33
C ASP A 255 8.03 -26.17 -4.54
N CYS A 256 8.43 -25.74 -3.33
CA CYS A 256 7.58 -24.93 -2.43
C CYS A 256 6.19 -25.53 -2.20
N VAL A 257 6.09 -26.86 -2.20
CA VAL A 257 4.82 -27.57 -2.06
C VAL A 257 4.27 -27.42 -0.65
N SER A 258 3.08 -26.88 -0.54
CA SER A 258 2.30 -26.77 0.69
C SER A 258 0.88 -27.28 0.47
N VAL A 259 0.43 -28.22 1.31
CA VAL A 259 -0.97 -28.71 1.31
C VAL A 259 -1.48 -28.67 2.75
N VAL A 260 -2.34 -27.71 3.06
CA VAL A 260 -2.76 -27.39 4.41
C VAL A 260 -4.29 -27.48 4.53
N GLY A 261 -4.76 -28.12 5.59
CA GLY A 261 -6.19 -28.31 5.84
C GLY A 261 -6.75 -27.33 6.87
N ASP A 262 -8.07 -27.10 6.79
CA ASP A 262 -8.84 -26.33 7.80
C ASP A 262 -9.32 -27.17 8.98
N GLY A 263 -9.07 -28.50 8.98
CA GLY A 263 -9.58 -29.45 9.97
C GLY A 263 -11.04 -29.82 9.77
N ALA A 264 -11.74 -29.27 8.77
CA ALA A 264 -13.15 -29.51 8.44
C ALA A 264 -13.33 -30.18 7.06
N GLY A 265 -12.21 -30.52 6.38
CA GLY A 265 -12.23 -31.25 5.10
C GLY A 265 -11.97 -30.40 3.87
N ALA A 266 -11.66 -29.11 4.03
CA ALA A 266 -11.13 -28.27 2.97
C ALA A 266 -9.61 -28.12 3.12
N TRP A 267 -8.92 -28.12 1.96
CA TRP A 267 -7.47 -28.00 1.88
C TRP A 267 -7.09 -26.86 0.96
N ALA A 268 -6.07 -26.10 1.33
CA ALA A 268 -5.43 -25.15 0.44
C ALA A 268 -4.13 -25.76 -0.08
N VAL A 269 -3.92 -25.67 -1.38
CA VAL A 269 -2.78 -26.23 -2.10
C VAL A 269 -1.99 -25.12 -2.74
N HIS A 270 -0.67 -25.21 -2.66
CA HIS A 270 0.29 -24.30 -3.27
C HIS A 270 1.50 -25.08 -3.79
N VAL A 271 1.95 -24.75 -5.00
CA VAL A 271 3.14 -25.33 -5.61
C VAL A 271 3.74 -24.37 -6.63
N HIS A 272 5.07 -24.32 -6.71
CA HIS A 272 5.79 -23.70 -7.81
C HIS A 272 6.16 -24.76 -8.84
N CYS A 273 5.72 -24.62 -10.09
CA CYS A 273 5.94 -25.61 -11.13
C CYS A 273 5.96 -24.98 -12.54
N ASP A 274 6.44 -25.76 -13.52
CA ASP A 274 6.32 -25.43 -14.95
C ASP A 274 5.11 -26.10 -15.59
N ASP A 275 4.69 -27.25 -15.06
CA ASP A 275 3.51 -27.99 -15.52
C ASP A 275 2.26 -27.62 -14.70
N ILE A 276 1.61 -26.53 -15.12
CA ILE A 276 0.35 -26.07 -14.52
C ILE A 276 -0.74 -27.13 -14.63
N GLY A 277 -0.81 -27.83 -15.79
CA GLY A 277 -1.81 -28.85 -16.07
C GLY A 277 -1.69 -30.01 -15.10
N GLY A 278 -0.49 -30.58 -14.97
CA GLY A 278 -0.19 -31.69 -14.07
C GLY A 278 -0.48 -31.34 -12.60
N ALA A 279 -0.16 -30.11 -12.17
CA ALA A 279 -0.45 -29.67 -10.81
C ALA A 279 -1.95 -29.59 -10.49
N ILE A 280 -2.78 -29.15 -11.45
CA ILE A 280 -4.24 -29.11 -11.31
C ILE A 280 -4.85 -30.50 -11.40
N GLU A 281 -4.38 -31.35 -12.33
CA GLU A 281 -4.85 -32.73 -12.55
C GLU A 281 -4.62 -33.59 -11.31
N ALA A 282 -3.45 -33.47 -10.66
CA ALA A 282 -3.18 -34.13 -9.39
C ALA A 282 -4.22 -33.76 -8.30
N GLY A 283 -4.64 -32.49 -8.28
CA GLY A 283 -5.73 -32.03 -7.42
C GLY A 283 -7.08 -32.66 -7.78
N ILE A 284 -7.41 -32.79 -9.08
CA ILE A 284 -8.67 -33.40 -9.56
C ILE A 284 -8.73 -34.90 -9.20
N GLU A 285 -7.60 -35.59 -9.29
CA GLU A 285 -7.53 -37.03 -8.93
C GLU A 285 -7.70 -37.25 -7.41
N THR A 286 -7.39 -36.24 -6.59
CA THR A 286 -7.46 -36.34 -5.13
C THR A 286 -8.80 -35.85 -4.57
N GLY A 287 -9.43 -34.87 -5.22
CA GLY A 287 -10.67 -34.28 -4.75
C GLY A 287 -11.25 -33.31 -5.77
N ARG A 288 -11.91 -32.25 -5.29
CA ARG A 288 -12.54 -31.24 -6.13
C ARG A 288 -11.82 -29.88 -5.98
N PRO A 289 -10.93 -29.51 -6.90
CA PRO A 289 -10.29 -28.19 -6.91
C PRO A 289 -11.31 -27.07 -7.19
N SER A 290 -11.11 -25.95 -6.54
CA SER A 290 -11.87 -24.71 -6.73
C SER A 290 -10.98 -23.50 -6.46
N ARG A 291 -11.39 -22.30 -6.90
CA ARG A 291 -10.63 -21.05 -6.74
C ARG A 291 -9.19 -21.18 -7.26
N ILE A 292 -9.01 -21.88 -8.38
CA ILE A 292 -7.70 -22.10 -8.99
C ILE A 292 -7.12 -20.75 -9.39
N ARG A 293 -5.88 -20.50 -8.98
CA ARG A 293 -5.07 -19.34 -9.36
C ARG A 293 -3.77 -19.84 -9.94
N VAL A 294 -3.34 -19.22 -11.01
CA VAL A 294 -2.05 -19.45 -11.63
C VAL A 294 -1.40 -18.10 -11.82
N GLN A 295 -0.18 -17.95 -11.34
CA GLN A 295 0.58 -16.72 -11.46
C GLN A 295 1.95 -17.03 -12.03
N ARG A 296 2.42 -16.21 -12.97
CA ARG A 296 3.74 -16.37 -13.56
C ARG A 296 4.72 -15.46 -12.83
N PHE A 297 5.84 -16.01 -12.33
CA PHE A 297 6.84 -15.20 -11.62
C PHE A 297 7.46 -14.08 -12.46
N ALA A 298 7.65 -14.32 -13.76
CA ALA A 298 8.14 -13.29 -14.67
C ALA A 298 7.22 -12.07 -14.76
N ASP A 299 5.91 -12.25 -14.53
CA ASP A 299 4.95 -11.16 -14.51
C ASP A 299 4.96 -10.42 -13.16
N GLN A 300 5.37 -11.11 -12.07
CA GLN A 300 5.64 -10.51 -10.76
C GLN A 300 6.95 -9.70 -10.76
N ALA A 301 8.01 -10.23 -11.38
CA ALA A 301 9.31 -9.55 -11.47
C ALA A 301 9.24 -8.21 -12.25
N VAL A 302 8.17 -7.98 -13.01
CA VAL A 302 7.90 -6.73 -13.72
C VAL A 302 7.23 -5.68 -12.81
N ALA A 303 6.79 -6.01 -11.60
CA ALA A 303 5.91 -5.13 -10.85
C ALA A 303 5.97 -5.23 -9.32
N HIS A 304 7.15 -5.18 -8.71
CA HIS A 304 7.18 -4.52 -7.41
C HIS A 304 7.51 -3.05 -7.65
N PRO A 305 6.49 -2.17 -7.58
CA PRO A 305 6.74 -0.76 -7.70
C PRO A 305 7.68 -0.35 -6.56
N VAL A 306 8.86 0.16 -6.89
CA VAL A 306 9.84 0.66 -5.93
C VAL A 306 9.86 2.17 -6.04
N GLY A 307 9.85 2.87 -4.90
CA GLY A 307 9.96 4.33 -4.88
C GLY A 307 8.63 5.08 -4.94
N GLN A 308 8.75 6.39 -5.01
CA GLN A 308 7.65 7.35 -5.14
C GLN A 308 7.64 7.92 -6.56
N ALA A 309 6.46 8.22 -7.09
CA ALA A 309 6.28 8.97 -8.32
C ALA A 309 5.17 10.00 -8.16
N VAL A 310 5.33 11.14 -8.81
CA VAL A 310 4.26 12.12 -8.99
C VAL A 310 3.72 11.97 -10.41
N LEU A 311 2.42 11.68 -10.55
CA LEU A 311 1.72 11.61 -11.82
C LEU A 311 0.86 12.85 -12.01
N ALA A 312 1.22 13.70 -12.98
CA ALA A 312 0.49 14.92 -13.27
C ALA A 312 -0.35 14.77 -14.56
N CYS A 313 -1.63 15.14 -14.49
CA CYS A 313 -2.48 15.28 -15.67
C CYS A 313 -2.32 16.70 -16.22
N VAL A 314 -1.89 16.87 -17.45
CA VAL A 314 -1.71 18.21 -18.05
C VAL A 314 -2.04 18.22 -19.54
N ALA A 315 -2.57 19.34 -20.02
CA ALA A 315 -2.87 19.57 -21.42
C ALA A 315 -1.68 20.26 -22.12
N GLY A 316 -1.35 19.81 -23.32
CA GLY A 316 -0.34 20.40 -24.20
C GLY A 316 1.09 19.96 -23.90
N ASP A 317 1.93 19.97 -24.93
CA ASP A 317 3.29 19.45 -24.86
C ASP A 317 4.21 20.33 -24.00
N ALA A 318 4.05 21.65 -24.02
CA ALA A 318 4.90 22.57 -23.26
C ALA A 318 4.74 22.39 -21.75
N LEU A 319 3.50 22.25 -21.25
CA LEU A 319 3.26 21.91 -19.83
C LEU A 319 3.77 20.51 -19.50
N ALA A 320 3.58 19.55 -20.40
CA ALA A 320 4.07 18.20 -20.20
C ALA A 320 5.60 18.16 -20.05
N GLU A 321 6.32 18.95 -20.85
CA GLU A 321 7.77 19.09 -20.73
C GLU A 321 8.17 19.77 -19.42
N LEU A 322 7.46 20.83 -19.01
CA LEU A 322 7.70 21.52 -17.74
C LEU A 322 7.55 20.56 -16.54
N PHE A 323 6.44 19.84 -16.46
CA PHE A 323 6.21 18.89 -15.36
C PHE A 323 7.23 17.73 -15.35
N ARG A 324 7.65 17.24 -16.54
CA ARG A 324 8.72 16.22 -16.63
C ARG A 324 10.07 16.75 -16.19
N ALA A 325 10.39 18.01 -16.52
CA ALA A 325 11.64 18.65 -16.11
C ALA A 325 11.73 18.77 -14.58
N GLU A 326 10.60 18.94 -13.91
CA GLU A 326 10.48 18.96 -12.44
C GLU A 326 10.33 17.56 -11.83
N GLY A 327 10.46 16.48 -12.63
CA GLY A 327 10.50 15.11 -12.14
C GLY A 327 9.15 14.37 -12.09
N ALA A 328 8.07 14.95 -12.62
CA ALA A 328 6.79 14.25 -12.65
C ALA A 328 6.65 13.34 -13.88
N GLU A 329 5.99 12.20 -13.69
CA GLU A 329 5.37 11.45 -14.78
C GLU A 329 4.15 12.21 -15.30
N VAL A 330 3.87 12.12 -16.59
CA VAL A 330 2.79 12.91 -17.18
C VAL A 330 1.78 12.04 -17.92
N LEU A 331 0.50 12.23 -17.57
CA LEU A 331 -0.63 11.82 -18.40
C LEU A 331 -1.07 13.03 -19.25
N PRO A 332 -0.79 13.04 -20.56
CA PRO A 332 -1.23 14.13 -21.42
C PRO A 332 -2.77 14.09 -21.57
N LEU A 333 -3.40 15.24 -21.36
CA LEU A 333 -4.82 15.44 -21.59
C LEU A 333 -5.05 15.83 -23.05
N GLY A 334 -5.99 15.14 -23.73
CA GLY A 334 -6.43 15.44 -25.08
C GLY A 334 -7.74 16.21 -25.10
N ASP A 335 -8.40 16.24 -26.28
CA ASP A 335 -9.72 16.89 -26.45
C ASP A 335 -10.85 16.22 -25.64
N ALA A 336 -10.68 14.94 -25.27
CA ALA A 336 -11.61 14.20 -24.44
C ALA A 336 -11.02 13.97 -23.06
N ASP A 337 -11.83 14.17 -22.03
CA ASP A 337 -11.44 13.88 -20.65
C ASP A 337 -11.09 12.40 -20.46
N PRO A 338 -9.98 12.09 -19.75
CA PRO A 338 -9.58 10.73 -19.51
C PRO A 338 -10.63 9.98 -18.67
N GLN A 339 -10.83 8.70 -19.01
CA GLN A 339 -11.68 7.83 -18.23
C GLN A 339 -10.91 7.30 -17.01
N VAL A 340 -11.62 6.73 -16.03
CA VAL A 340 -11.00 6.11 -14.85
C VAL A 340 -10.00 5.03 -15.25
N SER A 341 -10.26 4.26 -16.32
CA SER A 341 -9.35 3.26 -16.86
C SER A 341 -8.02 3.84 -17.36
N ASP A 342 -8.05 5.03 -17.95
CA ASP A 342 -6.87 5.69 -18.50
C ASP A 342 -5.97 6.19 -17.38
N LEU A 343 -6.58 6.72 -16.31
CA LEU A 343 -5.88 7.11 -15.09
C LEU A 343 -5.26 5.90 -14.38
N VAL A 344 -5.99 4.79 -14.24
CA VAL A 344 -5.46 3.54 -13.66
C VAL A 344 -4.28 3.05 -14.49
N ALA A 345 -4.41 2.98 -15.82
CA ALA A 345 -3.32 2.57 -16.69
C ALA A 345 -2.10 3.53 -16.62
N ALA A 346 -2.33 4.83 -16.38
CA ALA A 346 -1.24 5.80 -16.17
C ALA A 346 -0.53 5.55 -14.85
N ILE A 347 -1.28 5.31 -13.76
CA ILE A 347 -0.74 4.94 -12.45
C ILE A 347 0.11 3.65 -12.57
N GLU A 348 -0.37 2.65 -13.28
CA GLU A 348 0.36 1.39 -13.51
C GLU A 348 1.67 1.60 -14.27
N ARG A 349 1.70 2.50 -15.26
CA ARG A 349 2.91 2.82 -16.04
C ARG A 349 4.02 3.46 -15.21
N THR A 350 3.71 4.18 -14.13
CA THR A 350 4.74 4.78 -13.26
C THR A 350 5.64 3.73 -12.62
N ARG A 351 5.15 2.50 -12.44
CA ARG A 351 5.83 1.40 -11.74
C ARG A 351 6.26 1.76 -10.30
N ALA A 352 5.76 2.85 -9.73
CA ALA A 352 6.07 3.28 -8.38
C ALA A 352 5.16 2.60 -7.34
N ALA A 353 5.70 2.32 -6.14
CA ALA A 353 4.93 1.78 -5.02
C ALA A 353 3.92 2.80 -4.49
N HIS A 354 4.36 4.05 -4.45
CA HIS A 354 3.58 5.17 -3.98
C HIS A 354 3.42 6.18 -5.11
N VAL A 355 2.20 6.56 -5.43
CA VAL A 355 1.91 7.51 -6.50
C VAL A 355 1.12 8.68 -5.94
N VAL A 356 1.64 9.88 -6.10
CA VAL A 356 0.88 11.11 -5.87
C VAL A 356 0.27 11.54 -7.20
N LEU A 357 -1.06 11.58 -7.29
CA LEU A 357 -1.78 11.98 -8.48
C LEU A 357 -2.22 13.44 -8.38
N LEU A 358 -1.80 14.27 -9.35
CA LEU A 358 -2.15 15.68 -9.51
C LEU A 358 -3.13 15.82 -10.69
N PRO A 359 -4.45 15.98 -10.45
CA PRO A 359 -5.43 16.12 -11.53
C PRO A 359 -5.23 17.37 -12.39
N ASN A 360 -4.85 18.51 -11.80
CA ASN A 360 -4.59 19.82 -12.43
C ASN A 360 -5.75 20.39 -13.26
N GLU A 361 -6.92 19.83 -13.14
CA GLU A 361 -8.14 20.25 -13.83
C GLU A 361 -9.37 20.05 -12.95
N GLU A 362 -10.25 21.07 -12.90
CA GLU A 362 -11.40 21.12 -11.98
C GLU A 362 -12.36 19.93 -12.14
N GLY A 363 -12.60 19.46 -13.36
CA GLY A 363 -13.50 18.32 -13.65
C GLY A 363 -12.91 16.93 -13.41
N LEU A 364 -11.62 16.82 -13.13
CA LEU A 364 -10.91 15.53 -13.11
C LEU A 364 -10.79 14.92 -11.70
N GLY A 365 -11.01 15.70 -10.64
CA GLY A 365 -10.79 15.28 -9.26
C GLY A 365 -11.56 14.02 -8.86
N GLU A 366 -12.87 13.93 -9.16
CA GLU A 366 -13.68 12.75 -8.81
C GLU A 366 -13.20 11.47 -9.54
N ARG A 367 -12.79 11.59 -10.80
CA ARG A 367 -12.26 10.46 -11.58
C ARG A 367 -10.90 10.02 -11.06
N ALA A 368 -10.06 10.96 -10.65
CA ALA A 368 -8.77 10.70 -10.03
C ALA A 368 -8.94 9.92 -8.71
N GLU A 369 -9.90 10.31 -7.87
CA GLU A 369 -10.26 9.60 -6.65
C GLU A 369 -10.76 8.17 -6.91
N LEU A 370 -11.59 7.98 -7.93
CA LEU A 370 -12.07 6.65 -8.32
C LEU A 370 -10.94 5.76 -8.85
N ALA A 371 -10.02 6.34 -9.63
CA ALA A 371 -8.85 5.64 -10.13
C ALA A 371 -7.90 5.24 -9.00
N ALA A 372 -7.64 6.16 -8.04
CA ALA A 372 -6.83 5.88 -6.86
C ALA A 372 -7.42 4.73 -6.03
N LYS A 373 -8.73 4.77 -5.72
CA LYS A 373 -9.42 3.69 -5.00
C LYS A 373 -9.33 2.34 -5.73
N ARG A 374 -9.32 2.33 -7.05
CA ARG A 374 -9.16 1.10 -7.84
C ARG A 374 -7.73 0.60 -7.78
N ALA A 375 -6.74 1.47 -7.99
CA ALA A 375 -5.33 1.13 -7.92
C ALA A 375 -4.91 0.62 -6.51
N VAL A 376 -5.49 1.18 -5.44
CA VAL A 376 -5.28 0.71 -4.07
C VAL A 376 -5.78 -0.73 -3.88
N ARG A 377 -6.92 -1.10 -4.47
CA ARG A 377 -7.40 -2.50 -4.43
C ARG A 377 -6.48 -3.47 -5.16
N ASP A 378 -5.76 -2.97 -6.17
CA ASP A 378 -4.80 -3.73 -6.96
C ASP A 378 -3.39 -3.70 -6.33
N GLY A 379 -3.28 -3.22 -5.07
CA GLY A 379 -2.07 -3.30 -4.24
C GLY A 379 -1.11 -2.11 -4.36
N ARG A 380 -1.55 -0.97 -4.93
CA ARG A 380 -0.75 0.24 -5.02
C ARG A 380 -1.17 1.26 -3.97
N ASP A 381 -0.22 2.03 -3.46
CA ASP A 381 -0.52 3.18 -2.60
C ASP A 381 -0.63 4.43 -3.47
N VAL A 382 -1.84 4.99 -3.57
CA VAL A 382 -2.13 6.15 -4.42
C VAL A 382 -2.85 7.21 -3.61
N VAL A 383 -2.27 8.42 -3.59
CA VAL A 383 -2.85 9.59 -2.94
C VAL A 383 -3.16 10.64 -4.00
N VAL A 384 -4.39 11.18 -3.99
CA VAL A 384 -4.77 12.30 -4.86
C VAL A 384 -4.54 13.60 -4.09
N VAL A 385 -3.68 14.47 -4.62
CA VAL A 385 -3.56 15.86 -4.14
C VAL A 385 -4.55 16.71 -4.94
N PRO A 386 -5.53 17.35 -4.27
CA PRO A 386 -6.57 18.11 -4.97
C PRO A 386 -5.97 19.34 -5.65
N THR A 387 -5.77 19.28 -6.95
CA THR A 387 -5.32 20.39 -7.80
C THR A 387 -6.34 20.62 -8.91
N ALA A 388 -6.79 21.85 -9.06
CA ALA A 388 -7.77 22.26 -10.06
C ALA A 388 -7.14 23.10 -11.19
N SER A 389 -5.80 23.30 -11.14
CA SER A 389 -5.05 24.07 -12.12
C SER A 389 -3.57 23.62 -12.14
N PRO A 390 -2.90 23.67 -13.30
CA PRO A 390 -1.49 23.36 -13.40
C PRO A 390 -0.58 24.19 -12.47
N VAL A 391 -0.94 25.43 -12.13
CA VAL A 391 -0.17 26.26 -11.18
C VAL A 391 -0.16 25.66 -9.78
N GLN A 392 -1.28 25.08 -9.33
CA GLN A 392 -1.36 24.35 -8.06
C GLN A 392 -0.54 23.05 -8.08
N GLY A 393 -0.55 22.37 -9.23
CA GLY A 393 0.27 21.17 -9.44
C GLY A 393 1.76 21.45 -9.41
N LEU A 394 2.20 22.59 -9.99
CA LEU A 394 3.59 23.03 -9.94
C LEU A 394 4.01 23.38 -8.51
N ALA A 395 3.17 24.09 -7.76
CA ALA A 395 3.43 24.40 -6.35
C ALA A 395 3.55 23.12 -5.49
N ALA A 396 2.66 22.15 -5.71
CA ALA A 396 2.77 20.85 -5.06
C ALA A 396 4.07 20.13 -5.42
N LEU A 397 4.45 20.14 -6.69
CA LEU A 397 5.64 19.46 -7.20
C LEU A 397 6.94 20.13 -6.69
N ALA A 398 6.95 21.45 -6.54
CA ALA A 398 8.10 22.21 -6.04
C ALA A 398 8.52 21.83 -4.60
N VAL A 399 7.58 21.32 -3.79
CA VAL A 399 7.86 20.89 -2.42
C VAL A 399 8.00 19.36 -2.28
N HIS A 400 7.86 18.63 -3.38
CA HIS A 400 8.03 17.17 -3.42
C HIS A 400 9.47 16.79 -3.07
N ASP A 401 9.61 15.82 -2.14
CA ASP A 401 10.89 15.27 -1.72
C ASP A 401 10.80 13.74 -1.72
N PRO A 402 11.43 13.06 -2.70
CA PRO A 402 11.39 11.60 -2.80
C PRO A 402 12.06 10.87 -1.61
N ALA A 403 12.83 11.59 -0.78
CA ALA A 403 13.42 11.04 0.44
C ALA A 403 12.48 11.12 1.66
N ARG A 404 11.40 11.91 1.57
CA ARG A 404 10.39 12.01 2.62
C ARG A 404 9.48 10.78 2.59
N ARG A 405 8.86 10.43 3.74
CA ARG A 405 7.80 9.42 3.75
C ARG A 405 6.66 9.82 2.81
N SER A 406 6.15 8.89 2.00
CA SER A 406 5.13 9.18 0.98
C SER A 406 3.88 9.86 1.54
N ALA A 407 3.40 9.45 2.71
CA ALA A 407 2.25 10.08 3.36
C ALA A 407 2.53 11.51 3.82
N ASP A 408 3.71 11.76 4.40
CA ASP A 408 4.12 13.10 4.87
C ASP A 408 4.38 14.03 3.67
N ASP A 409 4.95 13.50 2.60
CA ASP A 409 5.21 14.23 1.37
C ASP A 409 3.90 14.64 0.68
N ALA A 410 2.93 13.73 0.55
CA ALA A 410 1.62 14.03 0.01
C ALA A 410 0.88 15.12 0.81
N VAL A 411 1.04 15.16 2.14
CA VAL A 411 0.46 16.22 2.99
C VAL A 411 1.09 17.58 2.67
N VAL A 412 2.43 17.65 2.62
CA VAL A 412 3.13 18.90 2.29
C VAL A 412 2.79 19.38 0.87
N MET A 413 2.70 18.46 -0.09
CA MET A 413 2.26 18.78 -1.45
C MET A 413 0.81 19.30 -1.49
N ALA A 414 -0.09 18.70 -0.70
CA ALA A 414 -1.47 19.15 -0.61
C ALA A 414 -1.60 20.54 0.05
N GLU A 415 -0.79 20.81 1.07
CA GLU A 415 -0.74 22.13 1.72
C GLU A 415 -0.24 23.20 0.75
N ALA A 416 0.81 22.96 -0.02
CA ALA A 416 1.33 23.88 -1.04
C ALA A 416 0.28 24.13 -2.16
N ALA A 417 -0.35 23.09 -2.68
CA ALA A 417 -1.43 23.23 -3.65
C ALA A 417 -2.60 24.08 -3.12
N ALA A 418 -3.01 23.84 -1.87
CA ALA A 418 -4.12 24.55 -1.24
C ALA A 418 -3.78 26.02 -0.92
N ALA A 419 -2.50 26.32 -0.61
CA ALA A 419 -2.02 27.68 -0.38
C ALA A 419 -1.97 28.50 -1.66
N THR A 420 -1.79 27.86 -2.82
CA THR A 420 -1.68 28.52 -4.12
C THR A 420 -3.03 28.99 -4.63
N ARG A 421 -3.23 30.31 -4.65
CA ARG A 421 -4.42 30.96 -5.26
C ARG A 421 -4.29 30.94 -6.77
N ARG A 422 -5.31 30.49 -7.45
CA ARG A 422 -5.33 30.40 -8.93
C ARG A 422 -6.05 31.59 -9.56
N GLY A 423 -5.46 32.13 -10.62
CA GLY A 423 -6.07 33.13 -11.47
C GLY A 423 -6.00 32.74 -12.94
N GLU A 424 -6.91 33.26 -13.73
CA GLU A 424 -6.96 33.00 -15.15
C GLU A 424 -7.30 34.26 -15.93
N LEU A 425 -6.72 34.40 -17.10
CA LEU A 425 -7.12 35.39 -18.09
C LEU A 425 -7.68 34.67 -19.32
N ARG A 426 -8.94 34.91 -19.62
CA ARG A 426 -9.63 34.34 -20.80
C ARG A 426 -10.16 35.45 -21.71
N ILE A 427 -10.31 35.13 -22.98
CA ILE A 427 -11.01 35.99 -23.95
C ILE A 427 -12.47 35.49 -24.05
N ALA A 428 -13.41 36.34 -23.81
CA ALA A 428 -14.83 36.00 -23.93
C ALA A 428 -15.17 35.61 -25.37
N GLU A 429 -15.78 34.46 -25.55
CA GLU A 429 -16.22 33.94 -26.85
C GLU A 429 -17.69 34.31 -27.16
N SER A 430 -18.47 34.58 -26.12
CA SER A 430 -19.89 34.94 -26.22
C SER A 430 -20.25 36.03 -25.22
N GLU A 431 -21.42 36.66 -25.46
CA GLU A 431 -22.00 37.59 -24.49
C GLU A 431 -22.53 36.82 -23.26
N ALA A 432 -22.18 37.29 -22.08
CA ALA A 432 -22.63 36.71 -20.83
C ALA A 432 -22.76 37.76 -19.71
N LEU A 433 -23.58 37.47 -18.72
CA LEU A 433 -23.68 38.24 -17.48
C LEU A 433 -22.86 37.53 -16.42
N THR A 434 -21.85 38.23 -15.89
CA THR A 434 -20.98 37.73 -14.85
C THR A 434 -21.16 38.56 -13.57
N TRP A 435 -20.56 38.11 -12.45
CA TRP A 435 -20.54 38.89 -11.21
C TRP A 435 -19.82 40.24 -11.37
N ALA A 436 -18.82 40.33 -12.26
CA ALA A 436 -18.05 41.54 -12.56
C ALA A 436 -18.76 42.46 -13.59
N GLY A 437 -19.89 42.05 -14.14
CA GLY A 437 -20.67 42.78 -15.15
C GLY A 437 -20.95 41.99 -16.43
N ARG A 438 -21.50 42.68 -17.44
CA ARG A 438 -21.74 42.08 -18.77
C ARG A 438 -20.45 42.06 -19.58
N CYS A 439 -20.15 40.95 -20.21
CA CYS A 439 -19.06 40.81 -21.18
C CYS A 439 -19.62 40.60 -22.58
N ALA A 440 -18.84 41.01 -23.59
CA ALA A 440 -19.08 40.79 -25.00
C ALA A 440 -17.96 39.94 -25.59
N PRO A 441 -18.19 39.29 -26.77
CA PRO A 441 -17.11 38.59 -27.47
C PRO A 441 -15.87 39.46 -27.69
N GLY A 442 -14.70 38.96 -27.34
CA GLY A 442 -13.44 39.69 -27.42
C GLY A 442 -13.05 40.44 -26.14
N ASP A 443 -13.94 40.58 -25.15
CA ASP A 443 -13.57 41.14 -23.86
C ASP A 443 -12.63 40.20 -23.12
N VAL A 444 -11.75 40.77 -22.29
CA VAL A 444 -10.80 40.04 -21.42
C VAL A 444 -11.47 39.81 -20.06
N LEU A 445 -11.53 38.57 -19.66
CA LEU A 445 -12.08 38.16 -18.38
C LEU A 445 -10.93 37.79 -17.44
N GLY A 446 -10.88 38.40 -16.28
CA GLY A 446 -10.02 37.98 -15.16
C GLY A 446 -10.82 37.14 -14.17
N LEU A 447 -10.36 35.91 -13.92
CA LEU A 447 -10.99 34.98 -12.98
C LEU A 447 -10.06 34.73 -11.80
N VAL A 448 -10.65 34.56 -10.63
CA VAL A 448 -9.98 34.04 -9.40
C VAL A 448 -10.80 32.86 -8.92
N ASP A 449 -10.15 31.71 -8.71
CA ASP A 449 -10.79 30.46 -8.29
C ASP A 449 -12.01 30.06 -9.14
N GLY A 450 -11.94 30.31 -10.46
CA GLY A 450 -13.00 30.02 -11.41
C GLY A 450 -14.09 31.08 -11.54
N GLU A 451 -14.13 32.08 -10.66
CA GLU A 451 -15.14 33.15 -10.67
C GLU A 451 -14.65 34.38 -11.44
N VAL A 452 -15.45 34.92 -12.34
CA VAL A 452 -15.12 36.16 -13.10
C VAL A 452 -15.18 37.36 -12.14
N VAL A 453 -14.03 37.96 -11.88
CA VAL A 453 -13.87 39.11 -10.96
C VAL A 453 -13.55 40.40 -11.69
N LEU A 454 -13.10 40.34 -12.95
CA LEU A 454 -12.76 41.48 -13.81
C LEU A 454 -13.27 41.26 -15.22
N VAL A 455 -13.79 42.32 -15.85
CA VAL A 455 -14.13 42.38 -17.27
C VAL A 455 -13.55 43.67 -17.86
N GLY A 456 -12.78 43.56 -18.93
CA GLY A 456 -12.16 44.71 -19.61
C GLY A 456 -11.84 44.44 -21.08
N ARG A 457 -11.32 45.45 -21.78
CA ARG A 457 -10.97 45.35 -23.19
C ARG A 457 -9.47 45.34 -23.45
N ASP A 458 -8.71 45.90 -22.51
CA ASP A 458 -7.27 46.00 -22.63
C ASP A 458 -6.61 44.88 -21.82
N PHE A 459 -6.04 43.90 -22.53
CA PHE A 459 -5.44 42.72 -21.92
C PHE A 459 -4.38 43.05 -20.85
N PRO A 460 -3.38 43.94 -21.14
CA PRO A 460 -2.39 44.30 -20.12
C PRO A 460 -2.97 44.96 -18.86
N SER A 461 -4.05 45.73 -19.00
CA SER A 461 -4.70 46.36 -17.85
C SER A 461 -5.39 45.32 -16.97
N VAL A 462 -6.19 44.43 -17.59
CA VAL A 462 -6.88 43.38 -16.84
C VAL A 462 -5.89 42.42 -16.18
N ALA A 463 -4.78 42.11 -16.86
CA ALA A 463 -3.73 41.25 -16.32
C ALA A 463 -3.10 41.84 -15.04
N ARG A 464 -2.75 43.14 -15.06
CA ARG A 464 -2.21 43.84 -13.89
C ARG A 464 -3.22 43.90 -12.74
N ASP A 465 -4.45 44.30 -13.07
CA ASP A 465 -5.51 44.45 -12.06
C ASP A 465 -5.84 43.10 -11.40
N LEU A 466 -5.74 41.99 -12.17
CA LEU A 466 -5.92 40.64 -11.64
C LEU A 466 -4.80 40.25 -10.68
N VAL A 467 -3.53 40.45 -11.09
CA VAL A 467 -2.36 40.16 -10.25
C VAL A 467 -2.39 40.99 -8.96
N ASP A 468 -2.68 42.30 -9.05
CA ASP A 468 -2.79 43.18 -7.87
C ASP A 468 -3.90 42.72 -6.94
N ARG A 469 -5.04 42.29 -7.50
CA ARG A 469 -6.18 41.75 -6.74
C ARG A 469 -5.80 40.44 -6.03
N MET A 470 -5.11 39.54 -6.70
CA MET A 470 -4.65 38.28 -6.10
C MET A 470 -3.62 38.51 -4.99
N LEU A 471 -2.75 39.51 -5.14
CA LEU A 471 -1.76 39.89 -4.15
C LEU A 471 -2.32 40.72 -2.98
N THR A 472 -3.61 41.09 -2.98
CA THR A 472 -4.23 41.81 -1.86
C THR A 472 -4.20 41.04 -0.55
N ALA A 473 -4.25 39.71 -0.62
CA ALA A 473 -4.15 38.81 0.53
C ALA A 473 -2.69 38.39 0.85
N GLY A 474 -1.68 39.08 0.26
CA GLY A 474 -0.26 38.74 0.36
C GLY A 474 0.16 37.75 -0.75
N GLY A 475 1.42 37.36 -0.72
CA GLY A 475 2.07 36.44 -1.63
C GLY A 475 3.51 36.86 -1.89
N GLU A 476 4.41 35.88 -2.03
CA GLU A 476 5.85 36.09 -2.24
C GLU A 476 6.28 35.66 -3.66
N LEU A 477 5.52 34.74 -4.27
CA LEU A 477 5.78 34.22 -5.62
C LEU A 477 4.53 34.33 -6.50
N VAL A 478 4.72 34.81 -7.73
CA VAL A 478 3.72 34.77 -8.81
C VAL A 478 4.23 33.88 -9.92
N THR A 479 3.56 32.74 -10.14
CA THR A 479 3.82 31.83 -11.27
C THR A 479 2.88 32.17 -12.41
N VAL A 480 3.42 32.44 -13.60
CA VAL A 480 2.67 32.79 -14.82
C VAL A 480 2.88 31.72 -15.88
N LEU A 481 1.82 30.99 -16.24
CA LEU A 481 1.82 30.08 -17.39
C LEU A 481 1.22 30.79 -18.61
N VAL A 482 2.00 30.94 -19.65
CA VAL A 482 1.70 31.74 -20.84
C VAL A 482 1.18 30.84 -21.95
N GLY A 483 -0.12 30.93 -22.25
CA GLY A 483 -0.75 30.21 -23.36
C GLY A 483 -0.57 30.89 -24.71
N ASP A 484 -0.76 30.14 -25.80
CA ASP A 484 -0.61 30.62 -27.19
C ASP A 484 -1.57 31.77 -27.57
N ARG A 485 -2.67 31.92 -26.82
CA ARG A 485 -3.66 33.02 -27.01
C ARG A 485 -3.25 34.33 -26.33
N ALA A 486 -2.17 34.31 -25.54
CA ALA A 486 -1.68 35.51 -24.86
C ALA A 486 -0.99 36.47 -25.85
N PRO A 487 -1.16 37.80 -25.67
CA PRO A 487 -0.33 38.76 -26.42
C PRO A 487 1.16 38.56 -26.14
N ALA A 488 2.00 38.71 -27.16
CA ALA A 488 3.45 38.41 -27.12
C ALA A 488 4.23 39.08 -25.96
N ALA A 489 3.76 40.20 -25.44
CA ALA A 489 4.41 40.91 -24.33
C ALA A 489 3.63 40.81 -23.01
N ALA A 490 2.69 39.86 -22.87
CA ALA A 490 1.80 39.79 -21.70
C ALA A 490 2.58 39.47 -20.41
N ALA A 491 3.46 38.49 -20.47
CA ALA A 491 4.30 38.10 -19.33
C ALA A 491 5.28 39.22 -18.94
N ASP A 492 5.98 39.79 -19.91
CA ASP A 492 6.96 40.86 -19.65
C ASP A 492 6.30 42.05 -18.91
N ARG A 493 5.07 42.40 -19.30
CA ARG A 493 4.32 43.48 -18.64
C ARG A 493 3.91 43.18 -17.21
N ILE A 494 3.61 41.92 -16.89
CA ILE A 494 3.38 41.49 -15.51
C ILE A 494 4.68 41.59 -14.70
N VAL A 495 5.79 41.08 -15.23
CA VAL A 495 7.10 41.16 -14.61
C VAL A 495 7.53 42.62 -14.36
N GLU A 496 7.40 43.51 -15.39
CA GLU A 496 7.71 44.94 -15.22
C GLU A 496 6.78 45.61 -14.18
N HIS A 497 5.52 45.24 -14.12
CA HIS A 497 4.58 45.79 -13.16
C HIS A 497 4.96 45.38 -11.73
N LEU A 498 5.22 44.10 -11.49
CA LEU A 498 5.64 43.60 -10.20
C LEU A 498 6.98 44.18 -9.76
N ALA A 499 7.99 44.19 -10.62
CA ALA A 499 9.29 44.77 -10.32
C ALA A 499 9.21 46.24 -9.90
N ARG A 500 8.21 46.99 -10.40
CA ARG A 500 8.05 48.41 -10.11
C ARG A 500 7.20 48.69 -8.85
N HIS A 501 6.16 47.86 -8.61
CA HIS A 501 5.16 48.17 -7.58
C HIS A 501 5.19 47.19 -6.40
N ARG A 502 5.78 45.99 -6.60
CA ARG A 502 5.89 44.92 -5.61
C ARG A 502 7.25 44.21 -5.74
N PRO A 503 8.37 44.92 -5.53
CA PRO A 503 9.73 44.39 -5.72
C PRO A 503 10.05 43.22 -4.77
N GLU A 504 9.25 43.02 -3.73
CA GLU A 504 9.34 41.89 -2.78
C GLU A 504 8.74 40.59 -3.34
N VAL A 505 7.97 40.67 -4.45
CA VAL A 505 7.29 39.50 -5.03
C VAL A 505 8.14 38.97 -6.21
N GLU A 506 8.52 37.70 -6.12
CA GLU A 506 9.19 37.02 -7.21
C GLU A 506 8.18 36.64 -8.32
N CYS A 507 8.59 36.67 -9.57
CA CYS A 507 7.74 36.30 -10.70
C CYS A 507 8.44 35.31 -11.61
N ALA A 508 7.87 34.11 -11.74
CA ALA A 508 8.34 33.04 -12.63
C ALA A 508 7.35 32.88 -13.81
N CYS A 509 7.87 32.96 -15.03
CA CYS A 509 7.07 32.84 -16.26
C CYS A 509 7.49 31.64 -17.07
N TYR A 510 6.53 30.81 -17.47
CA TYR A 510 6.75 29.60 -18.27
C TYR A 510 5.85 29.58 -19.50
N PRO A 511 6.34 29.19 -20.69
CA PRO A 511 5.51 28.92 -21.83
C PRO A 511 4.65 27.68 -21.56
N ALA A 512 3.35 27.76 -21.85
CA ALA A 512 2.43 26.66 -21.56
C ALA A 512 1.70 26.13 -22.81
N GLY A 513 1.96 26.76 -23.98
CA GLY A 513 1.39 26.29 -25.26
C GLY A 513 -0.12 26.43 -25.38
N ALA A 514 -0.76 25.42 -25.92
CA ALA A 514 -2.20 25.42 -26.14
C ALA A 514 -2.98 25.25 -24.84
N LEU A 515 -3.40 26.37 -24.23
CA LEU A 515 -4.27 26.41 -23.06
C LEU A 515 -5.66 26.96 -23.41
N PRO A 516 -6.73 26.56 -22.69
CA PRO A 516 -8.04 27.22 -22.77
C PRO A 516 -7.97 28.71 -22.36
N ALA A 517 -7.15 29.03 -21.37
CA ALA A 517 -6.87 30.37 -20.89
C ALA A 517 -5.69 31.01 -21.67
N ALA A 518 -5.71 32.33 -21.83
CA ALA A 518 -4.54 33.05 -22.35
C ALA A 518 -3.37 33.06 -21.35
N LEU A 519 -3.67 33.25 -20.06
CA LEU A 519 -2.72 33.10 -18.95
C LEU A 519 -3.35 32.32 -17.82
N LEU A 520 -2.54 31.49 -17.14
CA LEU A 520 -2.84 30.97 -15.80
C LEU A 520 -1.86 31.61 -14.81
N LEU A 521 -2.37 31.98 -13.65
CA LEU A 521 -1.63 32.66 -12.60
C LEU A 521 -1.71 31.84 -11.30
N GLY A 522 -0.59 31.64 -10.62
CA GLY A 522 -0.50 31.12 -9.27
C GLY A 522 0.09 32.19 -8.35
N VAL A 523 -0.46 32.39 -7.17
CA VAL A 523 0.10 33.26 -6.14
C VAL A 523 0.27 32.48 -4.85
N GLU A 524 1.52 32.39 -4.41
CA GLU A 524 1.98 31.70 -3.21
C GLU A 524 2.46 32.66 -2.13
#